data_b596a6de1d196c01e0584d70b5ddd9db
#
_entry.id   b596a6de1d196c01e0584d70b5ddd9db
#
_cell.length_a   1.000
_cell.length_b   1.000
_cell.length_c   1.000
_cell.angle_alpha   90.00
_cell.angle_beta   90.00
_cell.angle_gamma   90.00
#
_symmetry.space_group_name_H-M   'P 1'
#
loop_
_entity.id
_entity.type
_entity.pdbx_description
1 polymer ?
#
loop_
_entity_poly.entity_id
_entity_poly.type
_entity_poly.pdbx_seq_one_letter_code
_entity_poly.pdbx_strand_id
1 'polypeptide(L)'
;MDQPALFDRYTQLLKEFVALRSISTDPKYAEDIEKTAAWLRNLLKENGFEVEIVKGFGNPIVHAQYKNTENSVQKKQHVLIYGHYDVQPASKEEGWSSDPFELTEKNGRFLGRGAVDNKGQIMIYLTTVIELIKQKKLGYDVSFLIEGNEETGSAGIDRFV
;
A
#
# COMPACT_ATOMS: atom_id res chain seq x y z
N MET A 1 -7.00 -21.70 -1.30
CA MET A 1 -7.27 -20.24 -1.35
C MET A 1 -8.59 -20.06 -2.07
N ASP A 2 -9.56 -19.48 -1.43
CA ASP A 2 -10.82 -19.09 -2.09
C ASP A 2 -10.53 -17.83 -2.90
N GLN A 3 -10.34 -17.99 -4.23
CA GLN A 3 -9.96 -16.90 -5.12
C GLN A 3 -11.02 -15.79 -5.19
N PRO A 4 -12.33 -16.07 -5.26
CA PRO A 4 -13.35 -15.02 -5.23
C PRO A 4 -13.27 -14.16 -3.96
N ALA A 5 -13.20 -14.78 -2.78
CA ALA A 5 -13.12 -14.05 -1.52
C ALA A 5 -11.84 -13.18 -1.38
N LEU A 6 -10.70 -13.65 -1.91
CA LEU A 6 -9.48 -12.86 -1.95
C LEU A 6 -9.60 -11.66 -2.89
N PHE A 7 -10.22 -11.84 -4.05
CA PHE A 7 -10.46 -10.77 -5.01
C PHE A 7 -11.43 -9.72 -4.47
N ASP A 8 -12.50 -10.14 -3.81
CA ASP A 8 -13.46 -9.24 -3.18
C ASP A 8 -12.78 -8.40 -2.09
N ARG A 9 -11.93 -9.03 -1.26
CA ARG A 9 -11.14 -8.33 -0.25
C ARG A 9 -10.17 -7.33 -0.88
N TYR A 10 -9.45 -7.73 -1.92
CA TYR A 10 -8.56 -6.85 -2.66
C TYR A 10 -9.32 -5.64 -3.20
N THR A 11 -10.45 -5.86 -3.84
CA THR A 11 -11.28 -4.81 -4.43
C THR A 11 -11.79 -3.83 -3.37
N GLN A 12 -12.25 -4.35 -2.22
CA GLN A 12 -12.73 -3.51 -1.13
C GLN A 12 -11.62 -2.63 -0.56
N LEU A 13 -10.46 -3.22 -0.24
CA LEU A 13 -9.32 -2.47 0.29
C LEU A 13 -8.74 -1.47 -0.73
N LEU A 14 -8.75 -1.83 -2.02
CA LEU A 14 -8.30 -0.91 -3.07
C LEU A 14 -9.25 0.28 -3.21
N LYS A 15 -10.56 0.09 -3.08
CA LYS A 15 -11.54 1.20 -3.06
C LYS A 15 -11.24 2.19 -1.94
N GLU A 16 -11.03 1.67 -0.73
CA GLU A 16 -10.68 2.50 0.43
C GLU A 16 -9.36 3.24 0.21
N PHE A 17 -8.35 2.54 -0.32
CA PHE A 17 -7.03 3.12 -0.54
C PHE A 17 -7.02 4.19 -1.64
N VAL A 18 -7.74 3.98 -2.74
CA VAL A 18 -7.88 4.97 -3.83
C VAL A 18 -8.62 6.22 -3.36
N ALA A 19 -9.61 6.08 -2.46
CA ALA A 19 -10.37 7.21 -1.92
C ALA A 19 -9.51 8.16 -1.06
N LEU A 20 -8.37 7.71 -0.53
CA LEU A 20 -7.41 8.55 0.17
C LEU A 20 -6.59 9.36 -0.85
N ARG A 21 -6.79 10.68 -0.88
CA ARG A 21 -6.18 11.59 -1.86
C ARG A 21 -4.73 11.94 -1.51
N SER A 22 -3.85 10.95 -1.47
CA SER A 22 -2.45 11.11 -1.08
C SER A 22 -1.58 11.78 -2.17
N ILE A 23 -1.96 12.98 -2.58
CA ILE A 23 -1.25 13.74 -3.60
C ILE A 23 -0.03 14.41 -2.98
N SER A 24 1.19 13.94 -3.30
CA SER A 24 2.44 14.42 -2.70
C SER A 24 2.94 15.73 -3.28
N THR A 25 2.53 16.08 -4.49
CA THR A 25 2.98 17.28 -5.22
C THR A 25 2.29 18.58 -4.79
N ASP A 26 1.25 18.52 -3.95
CA ASP A 26 0.48 19.68 -3.52
C ASP A 26 0.32 19.68 -1.98
N PRO A 27 0.91 20.66 -1.27
CA PRO A 27 0.89 20.73 0.19
C PRO A 27 -0.50 20.76 0.83
N LYS A 28 -1.55 21.14 0.09
CA LYS A 28 -2.93 21.12 0.62
C LYS A 28 -3.43 19.72 0.97
N TYR A 29 -2.78 18.66 0.44
CA TYR A 29 -3.09 17.25 0.73
C TYR A 29 -2.21 16.64 1.84
N ALA A 30 -1.43 17.44 2.56
CA ALA A 30 -0.55 16.93 3.62
C ALA A 30 -1.32 16.10 4.69
N GLU A 31 -2.54 16.51 5.02
CA GLU A 31 -3.38 15.75 5.95
C GLU A 31 -3.83 14.40 5.36
N ASP A 32 -4.12 14.34 4.07
CA ASP A 32 -4.51 13.10 3.37
C ASP A 32 -3.32 12.14 3.23
N ILE A 33 -2.10 12.65 3.08
CA ILE A 33 -0.85 11.88 3.15
C ILE A 33 -0.72 11.21 4.53
N GLU A 34 -0.86 11.97 5.63
CA GLU A 34 -0.80 11.42 6.98
C GLU A 34 -1.91 10.40 7.25
N LYS A 35 -3.13 10.66 6.80
CA LYS A 35 -4.26 9.72 6.89
C LYS A 35 -3.98 8.42 6.13
N THR A 36 -3.36 8.52 4.96
CA THR A 36 -3.01 7.37 4.14
C THR A 36 -1.96 6.49 4.81
N ALA A 37 -0.89 7.10 5.35
CA ALA A 37 0.12 6.39 6.12
C ALA A 37 -0.47 5.71 7.37
N ALA A 38 -1.37 6.41 8.07
CA ALA A 38 -2.06 5.87 9.24
C ALA A 38 -3.00 4.70 8.88
N TRP A 39 -3.70 4.77 7.75
CA TRP A 39 -4.55 3.69 7.25
C TRP A 39 -3.73 2.43 6.94
N LEU A 40 -2.60 2.57 6.21
CA LEU A 40 -1.69 1.46 5.93
C LEU A 40 -1.14 0.84 7.21
N ARG A 41 -0.70 1.68 8.17
CA ARG A 41 -0.23 1.20 9.50
C ARG A 41 -1.30 0.36 10.19
N ASN A 42 -2.53 0.83 10.22
CA ASN A 42 -3.62 0.13 10.90
C ASN A 42 -3.92 -1.20 10.22
N LEU A 43 -4.06 -1.21 8.89
CA LEU A 43 -4.25 -2.42 8.10
C LEU A 43 -3.18 -3.48 8.38
N LEU A 44 -1.92 -3.07 8.41
CA LEU A 44 -0.79 -3.97 8.65
C LEU A 44 -0.75 -4.47 10.11
N LYS A 45 -0.96 -3.57 11.09
CA LYS A 45 -1.03 -3.95 12.52
C LYS A 45 -2.13 -4.95 12.83
N GLU A 46 -3.32 -4.76 12.28
CA GLU A 46 -4.46 -5.66 12.44
C GLU A 46 -4.20 -7.05 11.86
N ASN A 47 -3.21 -7.18 10.96
CA ASN A 47 -2.82 -8.44 10.35
C ASN A 47 -1.47 -8.98 10.84
N GLY A 48 -1.02 -8.52 12.03
CA GLY A 48 0.09 -9.13 12.76
C GLY A 48 1.48 -8.59 12.43
N PHE A 49 1.58 -7.45 11.72
CA PHE A 49 2.86 -6.81 11.48
C PHE A 49 3.28 -5.90 12.66
N GLU A 50 4.58 -5.84 12.93
CA GLU A 50 5.20 -4.74 13.66
C GLU A 50 5.33 -3.57 12.67
N VAL A 51 4.76 -2.39 13.00
CA VAL A 51 4.70 -1.26 12.06
C VAL A 51 5.19 0.02 12.71
N GLU A 52 6.08 0.70 12.01
CA GLU A 52 6.58 2.02 12.32
C GLU A 52 6.21 3.02 11.21
N ILE A 53 5.78 4.23 11.59
CA ILE A 53 5.71 5.38 10.69
C ILE A 53 6.95 6.23 10.91
N VAL A 54 7.86 6.18 9.96
CA VAL A 54 9.13 6.93 10.01
C VAL A 54 8.89 8.33 9.44
N LYS A 55 9.29 9.36 10.21
CA LYS A 55 9.15 10.78 9.85
C LYS A 55 10.53 11.44 9.75
N GLY A 56 10.56 12.61 9.12
CA GLY A 56 11.80 13.39 8.95
C GLY A 56 12.53 13.16 7.62
N PHE A 57 11.94 12.35 6.75
CA PHE A 57 12.47 12.04 5.41
C PHE A 57 11.52 12.51 4.29
N GLY A 58 10.84 13.63 4.49
CA GLY A 58 9.73 14.09 3.63
C GLY A 58 8.39 13.60 4.15
N ASN A 59 7.52 13.10 3.28
CA ASN A 59 6.27 12.46 3.67
C ASN A 59 6.55 11.16 4.44
N PRO A 60 5.64 10.70 5.33
CA PRO A 60 5.85 9.52 6.14
C PRO A 60 6.20 8.27 5.34
N ILE A 61 7.16 7.48 5.83
CA ILE A 61 7.46 6.14 5.32
C ILE A 61 6.80 5.12 6.25
N VAL A 62 6.03 4.21 5.71
CA VAL A 62 5.45 3.09 6.45
C VAL A 62 6.39 1.90 6.32
N HIS A 63 7.07 1.56 7.42
CA HIS A 63 7.91 0.37 7.51
C HIS A 63 7.20 -0.68 8.36
N ALA A 64 6.96 -1.85 7.80
CA ALA A 64 6.25 -2.93 8.47
C ALA A 64 7.02 -4.25 8.34
N GLN A 65 7.07 -5.02 9.42
CA GLN A 65 7.76 -6.29 9.46
C GLN A 65 6.87 -7.39 10.02
N TYR A 66 6.87 -8.53 9.35
CA TYR A 66 6.29 -9.77 9.84
C TYR A 66 7.37 -10.83 9.98
N LYS A 67 7.54 -11.35 11.19
CA LYS A 67 8.45 -12.46 11.48
C LYS A 67 7.67 -13.76 11.51
N ASN A 68 7.97 -14.65 10.60
CA ASN A 68 7.36 -15.97 10.60
C ASN A 68 7.96 -16.83 11.73
N THR A 69 7.14 -17.21 12.70
CA THR A 69 7.55 -18.01 13.86
C THR A 69 7.37 -19.52 13.66
N GLU A 70 6.70 -19.95 12.59
CA GLU A 70 6.30 -21.35 12.41
C GLU A 70 7.42 -22.25 11.84
N ASN A 71 8.50 -21.69 11.26
CA ASN A 71 9.60 -22.47 10.68
C ASN A 71 10.91 -22.24 11.43
N SER A 72 11.18 -23.07 12.44
CA SER A 72 12.37 -22.94 13.32
C SER A 72 13.67 -23.57 12.76
N VAL A 73 13.68 -24.20 11.59
CA VAL A 73 14.77 -25.14 11.22
C VAL A 73 15.59 -24.72 10.00
N GLN A 74 15.21 -23.71 9.23
CA GLN A 74 16.00 -23.25 8.08
C GLN A 74 16.37 -21.76 8.23
N LYS A 75 17.53 -21.38 7.64
CA LYS A 75 17.94 -19.98 7.52
C LYS A 75 16.78 -19.20 6.89
N LYS A 76 16.08 -18.44 7.71
CA LYS A 76 14.88 -17.71 7.26
C LYS A 76 15.26 -16.75 6.14
N GLN A 77 14.63 -16.91 5.01
CA GLN A 77 14.73 -15.94 3.94
C GLN A 77 13.84 -14.75 4.29
N HIS A 78 14.29 -13.57 3.96
CA HIS A 78 13.56 -12.31 4.16
C HIS A 78 13.24 -11.70 2.80
N VAL A 79 11.99 -11.35 2.61
CA VAL A 79 11.49 -10.67 1.41
C VAL A 79 11.17 -9.23 1.77
N LEU A 80 11.81 -8.28 1.09
CA LEU A 80 11.45 -6.87 1.15
C LEU A 80 10.54 -6.53 -0.04
N ILE A 81 9.38 -5.96 0.25
CA ILE A 81 8.43 -5.44 -0.73
C ILE A 81 8.42 -3.93 -0.63
N TYR A 82 8.86 -3.28 -1.70
CA TYR A 82 8.88 -1.83 -1.81
C TYR A 82 7.72 -1.33 -2.68
N GLY A 83 7.24 -0.13 -2.35
CA GLY A 83 6.30 0.63 -3.16
C GLY A 83 6.00 1.99 -2.57
N HIS A 84 5.03 2.70 -3.16
CA HIS A 84 4.64 4.01 -2.70
C HIS A 84 3.12 4.15 -2.61
N TYR A 85 2.67 5.04 -1.73
CA TYR A 85 1.25 5.30 -1.50
C TYR A 85 0.81 6.68 -2.02
N ASP A 86 1.76 7.55 -2.35
CA ASP A 86 1.45 8.83 -2.95
C ASP A 86 1.07 8.70 -4.42
N VAL A 87 0.44 9.73 -4.94
CA VAL A 87 -0.10 9.76 -6.30
C VAL A 87 0.01 11.15 -6.90
N GLN A 88 0.03 11.21 -8.24
CA GLN A 88 -0.12 12.45 -9.00
C GLN A 88 -1.53 13.05 -8.84
N PRO A 89 -1.70 14.36 -9.00
CA PRO A 89 -3.01 15.00 -9.07
C PRO A 89 -3.90 14.36 -10.14
N ALA A 90 -5.19 14.46 -9.95
CA ALA A 90 -6.18 14.07 -10.95
C ALA A 90 -7.49 14.81 -10.70
N SER A 91 -8.16 15.24 -11.78
CA SER A 91 -9.47 15.87 -11.75
C SER A 91 -10.33 15.45 -12.94
N LYS A 92 -11.65 15.64 -12.84
CA LYS A 92 -12.56 15.34 -13.95
C LYS A 92 -12.27 16.18 -15.19
N GLU A 93 -11.78 17.40 -15.00
CA GLU A 93 -11.42 18.34 -16.07
C GLU A 93 -10.24 17.83 -16.92
N GLU A 94 -9.45 16.91 -16.37
CA GLU A 94 -8.31 16.27 -17.06
C GLU A 94 -8.71 15.03 -17.89
N GLY A 95 -10.01 14.87 -18.17
CA GLY A 95 -10.51 13.82 -19.05
C GLY A 95 -10.88 12.49 -18.36
N TRP A 96 -10.95 12.48 -17.04
CA TRP A 96 -11.44 11.31 -16.31
C TRP A 96 -12.96 11.15 -16.50
N SER A 97 -13.37 9.92 -16.85
CA SER A 97 -14.81 9.61 -17.07
C SER A 97 -15.63 9.51 -15.77
N SER A 98 -14.97 9.39 -14.62
CA SER A 98 -15.53 9.33 -13.26
C SER A 98 -14.64 10.14 -12.30
N ASP A 99 -15.03 10.25 -11.03
CA ASP A 99 -14.12 10.81 -10.01
C ASP A 99 -12.85 9.93 -9.94
N PRO A 100 -11.65 10.48 -10.16
CA PRO A 100 -10.42 9.69 -10.16
C PRO A 100 -10.10 9.07 -8.79
N PHE A 101 -10.69 9.56 -7.70
CA PHE A 101 -10.53 9.02 -6.36
C PHE A 101 -11.70 8.13 -5.91
N GLU A 102 -12.58 7.78 -6.84
CA GLU A 102 -13.62 6.77 -6.67
C GLU A 102 -13.31 5.58 -7.60
N LEU A 103 -12.81 4.47 -7.03
CA LEU A 103 -12.50 3.28 -7.83
C LEU A 103 -13.75 2.74 -8.51
N THR A 104 -13.76 2.73 -9.83
CA THR A 104 -14.84 2.19 -10.64
C THR A 104 -14.38 0.97 -11.42
N GLU A 105 -15.29 0.04 -11.67
CA GLU A 105 -15.02 -1.10 -12.55
C GLU A 105 -15.78 -0.91 -13.87
N LYS A 106 -15.07 -1.02 -14.98
CA LYS A 106 -15.65 -0.95 -16.31
C LYS A 106 -14.96 -1.93 -17.27
N ASN A 107 -15.73 -2.80 -17.90
CA ASN A 107 -15.22 -3.79 -18.85
C ASN A 107 -14.10 -4.68 -18.26
N GLY A 108 -14.24 -5.12 -17.02
CA GLY A 108 -13.24 -5.94 -16.29
C GLY A 108 -11.95 -5.21 -15.96
N ARG A 109 -11.95 -3.87 -15.90
CA ARG A 109 -10.81 -3.05 -15.54
C ARG A 109 -11.18 -2.10 -14.42
N PHE A 110 -10.29 -1.93 -13.46
CA PHE A 110 -10.39 -0.88 -12.46
C PHE A 110 -9.89 0.45 -13.02
N LEU A 111 -10.67 1.51 -12.78
CA LEU A 111 -10.37 2.88 -13.15
C LEU A 111 -10.31 3.71 -11.87
N GLY A 112 -9.21 4.41 -11.65
CA GLY A 112 -8.99 5.29 -10.51
C GLY A 112 -7.53 5.75 -10.45
N ARG A 113 -7.26 6.92 -9.83
CA ARG A 113 -5.91 7.40 -9.63
C ARG A 113 -5.18 6.48 -8.64
N GLY A 114 -4.00 5.98 -9.03
CA GLY A 114 -3.25 5.01 -8.24
C GLY A 114 -3.69 3.56 -8.41
N ALA A 115 -4.76 3.25 -9.18
CA ALA A 115 -5.21 1.86 -9.40
C ALA A 115 -4.14 0.97 -10.06
N VAL A 116 -3.21 1.55 -10.80
CA VAL A 116 -2.03 0.88 -11.35
C VAL A 116 -0.78 1.35 -10.62
N ASP A 117 -0.58 2.65 -10.52
CA ASP A 117 0.63 3.28 -9.99
C ASP A 117 0.30 4.06 -8.71
N ASN A 118 0.65 3.60 -7.52
CA ASN A 118 1.19 2.27 -7.20
C ASN A 118 0.27 1.51 -6.22
N LYS A 119 -0.85 2.13 -5.80
CA LYS A 119 -1.78 1.60 -4.78
C LYS A 119 -2.31 0.22 -5.14
N GLY A 120 -2.68 0.01 -6.42
CA GLY A 120 -3.19 -1.29 -6.86
C GLY A 120 -2.15 -2.39 -6.77
N GLN A 121 -0.91 -2.12 -7.17
CA GLN A 121 0.19 -3.09 -7.11
C GLN A 121 0.54 -3.43 -5.67
N ILE A 122 0.69 -2.42 -4.80
CA ILE A 122 0.94 -2.64 -3.37
C ILE A 122 -0.20 -3.44 -2.73
N MET A 123 -1.44 -3.17 -3.09
CA MET A 123 -2.60 -3.89 -2.54
C MET A 123 -2.60 -5.37 -2.93
N ILE A 124 -2.09 -5.74 -4.13
CA ILE A 124 -1.91 -7.15 -4.51
C ILE A 124 -0.97 -7.85 -3.51
N TYR A 125 0.17 -7.25 -3.22
CA TYR A 125 1.13 -7.83 -2.27
C TYR A 125 0.59 -7.87 -0.85
N LEU A 126 -0.04 -6.78 -0.38
CA LEU A 126 -0.63 -6.71 0.96
C LEU A 126 -1.69 -7.79 1.16
N THR A 127 -2.66 -7.90 0.26
CA THR A 127 -3.74 -8.89 0.38
C THR A 127 -3.21 -10.31 0.28
N THR A 128 -2.25 -10.57 -0.61
CA THR A 128 -1.66 -11.90 -0.78
C THR A 128 -0.88 -12.33 0.47
N VAL A 129 0.01 -11.47 0.98
CA VAL A 129 0.81 -11.78 2.17
C VAL A 129 -0.08 -11.97 3.40
N ILE A 130 -1.07 -11.09 3.61
CA ILE A 130 -2.03 -11.21 4.70
C ILE A 130 -2.80 -12.54 4.62
N GLU A 131 -3.21 -12.95 3.43
CA GLU A 131 -3.92 -14.21 3.25
C GLU A 131 -3.02 -15.42 3.53
N LEU A 132 -1.76 -15.38 3.09
CA LEU A 132 -0.77 -16.43 3.40
C LEU A 132 -0.50 -16.54 4.91
N ILE A 133 -0.45 -15.42 5.63
CA ILE A 133 -0.34 -15.40 7.09
C ILE A 133 -1.55 -16.08 7.73
N LYS A 134 -2.77 -15.71 7.34
CA LYS A 134 -4.02 -16.30 7.88
C LYS A 134 -4.11 -17.81 7.64
N GLN A 135 -3.63 -18.25 6.48
CA GLN A 135 -3.60 -19.66 6.14
C GLN A 135 -2.39 -20.42 6.73
N LYS A 136 -1.49 -19.75 7.46
CA LYS A 136 -0.23 -20.31 7.97
C LYS A 136 0.65 -20.91 6.86
N LYS A 137 0.63 -20.30 5.68
CA LYS A 137 1.38 -20.73 4.48
C LYS A 137 2.53 -19.80 4.10
N LEU A 138 2.73 -18.72 4.83
CA LEU A 138 3.84 -17.82 4.59
C LEU A 138 5.13 -18.49 5.07
N GLY A 139 6.07 -18.75 4.14
CA GLY A 139 7.33 -19.42 4.43
C GLY A 139 8.51 -18.51 4.77
N TYR A 140 8.31 -17.19 4.73
CA TYR A 140 9.37 -16.18 4.80
C TYR A 140 9.08 -15.14 5.87
N ASP A 141 10.14 -14.44 6.34
CA ASP A 141 9.97 -13.15 6.98
C ASP A 141 9.70 -12.11 5.87
N VAL A 142 8.80 -11.17 6.12
CA VAL A 142 8.42 -10.17 5.11
C VAL A 142 8.49 -8.78 5.71
N SER A 143 9.08 -7.84 4.95
CA SER A 143 9.00 -6.42 5.24
C SER A 143 8.33 -5.67 4.10
N PHE A 144 7.48 -4.71 4.46
CA PHE A 144 7.01 -3.68 3.55
C PHE A 144 7.72 -2.37 3.85
N LEU A 145 8.19 -1.72 2.80
CA LEU A 145 8.70 -0.36 2.83
C LEU A 145 7.90 0.46 1.84
N ILE A 146 6.99 1.30 2.34
CA ILE A 146 6.02 2.02 1.51
C ILE A 146 6.19 3.52 1.77
N GLU A 147 6.72 4.25 0.77
CA GLU A 147 6.98 5.68 0.87
C GLU A 147 5.82 6.55 0.38
N GLY A 148 5.90 7.85 0.68
CA GLY A 148 4.93 8.86 0.28
C GLY A 148 5.51 9.99 -0.55
N ASN A 149 6.66 9.79 -1.21
CA ASN A 149 7.37 10.81 -2.01
C ASN A 149 7.88 10.29 -3.35
N GLU A 150 7.41 9.16 -3.84
CA GLU A 150 7.90 8.60 -5.12
C GLU A 150 7.61 9.56 -6.27
N GLU A 151 6.41 10.08 -6.32
CA GLU A 151 5.94 11.03 -7.34
C GLU A 151 6.62 12.42 -7.27
N THR A 152 7.48 12.62 -6.27
CA THR A 152 8.32 13.81 -6.08
C THR A 152 9.82 13.50 -6.07
N GLY A 153 10.22 12.28 -6.49
CA GLY A 153 11.60 11.87 -6.72
C GLY A 153 12.27 11.15 -5.55
N SER A 154 11.52 10.60 -4.60
CA SER A 154 11.99 9.65 -3.55
C SER A 154 13.18 10.13 -2.69
N ALA A 155 13.46 11.43 -2.61
CA ALA A 155 14.63 11.96 -1.91
C ALA A 155 14.72 11.58 -0.42
N GLY A 156 13.62 11.12 0.17
CA GLY A 156 13.55 10.66 1.55
C GLY A 156 14.04 9.24 1.73
N ILE A 157 13.69 8.34 0.81
CA ILE A 157 14.03 6.92 0.92
C ILE A 157 15.53 6.68 0.82
N ASP A 158 16.23 7.39 -0.06
CA ASP A 158 17.68 7.31 -0.23
C ASP A 158 18.48 7.65 1.05
N ARG A 159 17.86 8.43 1.95
CA ARG A 159 18.45 8.82 3.23
C ARG A 159 18.05 7.90 4.38
N PHE A 160 16.96 7.15 4.19
CA PHE A 160 16.45 6.20 5.18
C PHE A 160 17.12 4.83 5.06
N VAL A 161 17.44 4.37 3.84
CA VAL A 161 18.10 3.10 3.54
C VAL A 161 19.62 3.25 3.66
#